data_793b9716a2bb8ca86f72933d999cdf3b
#
_entry.id   793b9716a2bb8ca86f72933d999cdf3b
#
_cell.length_a   1.000
_cell.length_b   1.000
_cell.length_c   1.000
_cell.angle_alpha   90.00
_cell.angle_beta   90.00
_cell.angle_gamma   90.00
#
_symmetry.space_group_name_H-M   'P 1'
#
loop_
_entity.id
_entity.type
_entity.pdbx_description
1 polymer ?
#
loop_
_entity_poly.entity_id
_entity_poly.type
_entity_poly.pdbx_seq_one_letter_code
_entity_poly.pdbx_strand_id
1 'polypeptide(L)'
;MHLARTHHRLFLLILLVATPALAQAPRLTLPDASPHASVSQRVGLTDITIDYHRPAVGKRKIWGALVPYDEPWRAGANENTTFTFSSPVTVGGKQLPAGTYGFHIIPTAKTWAVALSTVSTAWGSFSYDPKEDAVRFTVTPTQAPHEESLAYRFENPTETSTDVVLQWEKLQISFPITVDTKAVTLASLKAQLRGLGRFFWQPWNNAAAWCIKDGCGNDQALAWVDQSISVQPSYLNLTTKAKLVEKKDPATASKLRADAAKLATETDVNLAAYALLGEKKYPEALDLFRKNVNDHPDSWNVYDSLGEAQAAAGDKKSAVASYEKALSLAKDPVQKKRINNVLAGLRN
;
A
#
# COMPACT_ATOMS: atom_id res chain seq x y z
N MET A 1 45.58 37.54 -77.86
CA MET A 1 46.30 36.71 -76.85
C MET A 1 45.30 36.23 -75.82
N HIS A 2 44.71 35.03 -76.01
CA HIS A 2 43.76 34.45 -75.08
C HIS A 2 44.48 33.33 -74.29
N LEU A 3 44.54 33.50 -72.95
CA LEU A 3 45.05 32.44 -72.05
C LEU A 3 43.85 31.61 -71.64
N ALA A 4 43.86 30.31 -72.02
CA ALA A 4 42.90 29.32 -71.55
C ALA A 4 43.33 28.81 -70.15
N ARG A 5 42.46 28.95 -69.12
CA ARG A 5 42.63 28.38 -67.79
C ARG A 5 42.01 26.96 -67.78
N THR A 6 42.86 25.96 -67.69
CA THR A 6 42.45 24.56 -67.50
C THR A 6 42.16 24.30 -66.01
N HIS A 7 40.91 23.99 -65.65
CA HIS A 7 40.55 23.55 -64.32
C HIS A 7 40.69 22.02 -64.21
N HIS A 8 41.65 21.57 -63.43
CA HIS A 8 41.77 20.15 -63.04
C HIS A 8 40.76 19.91 -61.90
N ARG A 9 39.74 19.12 -62.15
CA ARG A 9 38.85 18.59 -61.13
C ARG A 9 39.47 17.31 -60.58
N LEU A 10 39.92 17.39 -59.29
CA LEU A 10 40.43 16.25 -58.54
C LEU A 10 39.18 15.44 -58.04
N PHE A 11 38.91 14.29 -58.60
CA PHE A 11 37.90 13.35 -58.10
C PHE A 11 38.50 12.58 -56.93
N LEU A 12 38.04 12.88 -55.68
CA LEU A 12 38.40 12.11 -54.51
C LEU A 12 37.53 10.86 -54.46
N LEU A 13 38.12 9.72 -54.77
CA LEU A 13 37.44 8.42 -54.68
C LEU A 13 37.46 7.98 -53.21
N ILE A 14 36.33 8.13 -52.51
CA ILE A 14 36.14 7.62 -51.13
C ILE A 14 35.88 6.12 -51.25
N LEU A 15 36.89 5.32 -50.92
CA LEU A 15 36.74 3.88 -50.76
C LEU A 15 35.96 3.61 -49.45
N LEU A 16 34.66 3.28 -49.56
CA LEU A 16 33.89 2.75 -48.42
C LEU A 16 34.39 1.31 -48.15
N VAL A 17 35.22 1.16 -47.11
CA VAL A 17 35.56 -0.15 -46.56
C VAL A 17 34.38 -0.62 -45.73
N ALA A 18 33.52 -1.45 -46.31
CA ALA A 18 32.49 -2.16 -45.60
C ALA A 18 33.15 -3.17 -44.65
N THR A 19 33.26 -2.81 -43.36
CA THR A 19 33.60 -3.77 -42.31
C THR A 19 32.48 -4.80 -42.21
N PRO A 20 32.73 -6.12 -42.32
CA PRO A 20 31.68 -7.10 -42.07
C PRO A 20 31.23 -6.95 -40.64
N ALA A 21 29.96 -6.58 -40.44
CA ALA A 21 29.29 -6.67 -39.16
C ALA A 21 29.28 -8.17 -38.82
N LEU A 22 30.11 -8.58 -37.87
CA LEU A 22 30.05 -9.92 -37.27
C LEU A 22 28.66 -10.03 -36.61
N ALA A 23 27.71 -10.60 -37.34
CA ALA A 23 26.42 -10.96 -36.79
C ALA A 23 26.68 -11.90 -35.63
N GLN A 24 26.45 -11.44 -34.42
CA GLN A 24 26.48 -12.31 -33.24
C GLN A 24 25.39 -13.37 -33.42
N ALA A 25 25.80 -14.63 -33.33
CA ALA A 25 24.86 -15.73 -33.38
C ALA A 25 23.77 -15.52 -32.32
N PRO A 26 22.50 -15.75 -32.66
CA PRO A 26 21.41 -15.58 -31.71
C PRO A 26 21.64 -16.50 -30.51
N ARG A 27 21.63 -15.93 -29.30
CA ARG A 27 21.71 -16.72 -28.06
C ARG A 27 20.41 -17.46 -27.86
N LEU A 28 20.51 -18.78 -27.70
CA LEU A 28 19.36 -19.59 -27.30
C LEU A 28 19.01 -19.28 -25.84
N THR A 29 17.73 -19.10 -25.55
CA THR A 29 17.23 -19.01 -24.19
C THR A 29 17.02 -20.43 -23.67
N LEU A 30 17.80 -20.81 -22.67
CA LEU A 30 17.70 -22.12 -22.00
C LEU A 30 17.20 -21.91 -20.55
N PRO A 31 16.58 -22.95 -19.95
CA PRO A 31 16.23 -22.89 -18.53
C PRO A 31 17.46 -22.63 -17.66
N ASP A 32 17.33 -21.71 -16.70
CA ASP A 32 18.38 -21.37 -15.76
C ASP A 32 18.48 -22.43 -14.64
N ALA A 33 19.70 -22.87 -14.32
CA ALA A 33 19.96 -23.80 -13.21
C ALA A 33 19.62 -23.17 -11.82
N SER A 34 19.62 -21.86 -11.73
CA SER A 34 19.20 -21.08 -10.56
C SER A 34 18.13 -20.10 -11.01
N PRO A 35 16.86 -20.53 -11.14
CA PRO A 35 15.83 -19.69 -11.71
C PRO A 35 15.61 -18.41 -10.92
N HIS A 36 15.28 -17.33 -11.63
CA HIS A 36 14.90 -16.06 -11.04
C HIS A 36 13.59 -16.21 -10.25
N ALA A 37 13.50 -15.52 -9.12
CA ALA A 37 12.29 -15.40 -8.31
C ALA A 37 12.16 -13.99 -7.75
N SER A 38 10.94 -13.58 -7.51
CA SER A 38 10.61 -12.32 -6.87
C SER A 38 9.53 -12.55 -5.82
N VAL A 39 9.70 -11.93 -4.66
CA VAL A 39 8.67 -11.92 -3.60
C VAL A 39 8.41 -10.49 -3.18
N SER A 40 7.15 -10.15 -2.91
CA SER A 40 6.76 -8.80 -2.53
C SER A 40 5.77 -8.81 -1.37
N GLN A 41 5.90 -7.83 -0.46
CA GLN A 41 5.01 -7.59 0.67
C GLN A 41 4.70 -6.11 0.78
N ARG A 42 3.43 -5.77 0.97
CA ARG A 42 3.02 -4.41 1.30
C ARG A 42 2.86 -4.24 2.81
N VAL A 43 3.47 -3.16 3.34
CA VAL A 43 3.34 -2.72 4.73
C VAL A 43 2.81 -1.28 4.71
N GLY A 44 1.56 -1.08 5.14
CA GLY A 44 0.87 0.20 4.95
C GLY A 44 0.76 0.55 3.47
N LEU A 45 1.40 1.65 3.04
CA LEU A 45 1.49 2.07 1.64
C LEU A 45 2.84 1.72 0.99
N THR A 46 3.73 1.03 1.70
CA THR A 46 5.08 0.70 1.25
C THR A 46 5.12 -0.69 0.64
N ASP A 47 5.55 -0.79 -0.61
CA ASP A 47 5.89 -2.05 -1.24
C ASP A 47 7.36 -2.39 -0.98
N ILE A 48 7.61 -3.61 -0.55
CA ILE A 48 8.92 -4.20 -0.31
C ILE A 48 9.05 -5.36 -1.26
N THR A 49 10.03 -5.34 -2.15
CA THR A 49 10.25 -6.40 -3.15
C THR A 49 11.67 -6.93 -3.04
N ILE A 50 11.83 -8.24 -3.11
CA ILE A 50 13.11 -8.95 -3.14
C ILE A 50 13.18 -9.71 -4.46
N ASP A 51 14.15 -9.35 -5.30
CA ASP A 51 14.47 -10.04 -6.55
C ASP A 51 15.75 -10.82 -6.38
N TYR A 52 15.75 -12.11 -6.74
CA TYR A 52 16.87 -13.00 -6.49
C TYR A 52 16.85 -14.23 -7.39
N HIS A 53 17.97 -14.99 -7.43
CA HIS A 53 18.04 -16.28 -8.07
C HIS A 53 18.14 -17.40 -7.05
N ARG A 54 17.51 -18.55 -7.32
CA ARG A 54 17.31 -19.67 -6.42
C ARG A 54 18.27 -20.83 -6.70
N PRO A 55 19.51 -20.84 -6.18
CA PRO A 55 20.37 -22.02 -6.30
C PRO A 55 19.81 -23.18 -5.48
N ALA A 56 19.91 -24.39 -6.05
CA ALA A 56 19.60 -25.63 -5.35
C ALA A 56 20.79 -26.11 -4.50
N VAL A 57 20.53 -26.86 -3.43
CA VAL A 57 21.59 -27.54 -2.65
C VAL A 57 22.32 -28.55 -3.52
N GLY A 58 21.60 -29.39 -4.25
CA GLY A 58 22.18 -30.35 -5.23
C GLY A 58 23.21 -31.27 -4.60
N LYS A 59 22.99 -31.76 -3.38
CA LYS A 59 23.92 -32.60 -2.60
C LYS A 59 25.26 -31.96 -2.27
N ARG A 60 25.41 -30.62 -2.43
CA ARG A 60 26.65 -29.89 -2.10
C ARG A 60 26.68 -29.51 -0.63
N LYS A 61 27.86 -29.41 -0.07
CA LYS A 61 28.06 -28.72 1.20
C LYS A 61 27.97 -27.23 0.95
N ILE A 62 27.01 -26.57 1.60
CA ILE A 62 26.73 -25.15 1.38
C ILE A 62 27.64 -24.30 2.27
N TRP A 63 27.39 -24.29 3.55
CA TRP A 63 28.02 -23.40 4.50
C TRP A 63 29.47 -23.79 4.81
N GLY A 64 30.37 -22.82 4.64
CA GLY A 64 31.81 -23.03 4.75
C GLY A 64 32.45 -23.81 3.56
N ALA A 65 31.71 -23.96 2.45
CA ALA A 65 32.20 -24.57 1.21
C ALA A 65 31.72 -23.80 -0.01
N LEU A 66 30.51 -24.09 -0.57
CA LEU A 66 29.96 -23.33 -1.69
C LEU A 66 29.77 -21.85 -1.36
N VAL A 67 29.34 -21.55 -0.14
CA VAL A 67 29.33 -20.23 0.47
C VAL A 67 30.43 -20.21 1.53
N PRO A 68 31.60 -19.63 1.23
CA PRO A 68 32.72 -19.55 2.18
C PRO A 68 32.34 -18.71 3.41
N TYR A 69 32.92 -19.01 4.54
CA TYR A 69 32.82 -18.13 5.70
C TYR A 69 33.75 -16.92 5.55
N ASP A 70 33.36 -15.81 6.15
CA ASP A 70 34.11 -14.55 6.19
C ASP A 70 34.23 -13.84 4.84
N GLU A 71 33.52 -14.34 3.81
CA GLU A 71 33.49 -13.75 2.47
C GLU A 71 32.11 -13.19 2.13
N PRO A 72 32.03 -12.06 1.40
CA PRO A 72 30.76 -11.49 0.97
C PRO A 72 30.08 -12.37 -0.09
N TRP A 73 28.82 -12.68 0.13
CA TRP A 73 27.96 -13.47 -0.74
C TRP A 73 26.69 -12.71 -1.06
N ARG A 74 26.31 -12.66 -2.37
CA ARG A 74 25.09 -11.99 -2.86
C ARG A 74 23.78 -12.64 -2.38
N ALA A 75 23.85 -13.62 -1.50
CA ALA A 75 22.69 -14.31 -0.92
C ALA A 75 21.71 -14.84 -1.98
N GLY A 76 22.26 -15.40 -3.04
CA GLY A 76 21.57 -15.92 -4.22
C GLY A 76 22.56 -16.47 -5.21
N ALA A 77 22.19 -16.46 -6.49
CA ALA A 77 23.03 -16.87 -7.63
C ALA A 77 22.88 -15.85 -8.78
N ASN A 78 23.70 -15.99 -9.82
CA ASN A 78 23.71 -15.17 -11.04
C ASN A 78 23.82 -13.67 -10.73
N GLU A 79 22.79 -12.88 -11.06
CA GLU A 79 22.70 -11.44 -10.79
C GLU A 79 22.63 -11.16 -9.28
N ASN A 80 22.81 -9.91 -8.95
CA ASN A 80 22.75 -9.47 -7.57
C ASN A 80 21.33 -9.66 -6.99
N THR A 81 21.25 -10.15 -5.76
CA THR A 81 19.99 -10.09 -5.00
C THR A 81 19.73 -8.65 -4.63
N THR A 82 18.51 -8.17 -4.87
CA THR A 82 18.14 -6.78 -4.61
C THR A 82 16.92 -6.67 -3.71
N PHE A 83 16.92 -5.61 -2.89
CA PHE A 83 15.79 -5.17 -2.09
C PHE A 83 15.32 -3.81 -2.60
N THR A 84 14.06 -3.72 -3.00
CA THR A 84 13.43 -2.47 -3.45
C THR A 84 12.36 -2.02 -2.49
N PHE A 85 12.45 -0.76 -2.07
CA PHE A 85 11.49 -0.10 -1.18
C PHE A 85 10.81 1.06 -1.90
N SER A 86 9.47 1.08 -1.95
CA SER A 86 8.72 2.17 -2.60
C SER A 86 8.63 3.45 -1.76
N SER A 87 8.98 3.40 -0.47
CA SER A 87 9.06 4.53 0.45
C SER A 87 10.16 4.27 1.49
N PRO A 88 10.51 5.26 2.34
CA PRO A 88 11.51 5.04 3.40
C PRO A 88 11.14 3.90 4.36
N VAL A 89 12.13 3.10 4.73
CA VAL A 89 12.01 1.97 5.67
C VAL A 89 13.11 2.04 6.73
N THR A 90 12.94 1.32 7.83
CA THR A 90 14.02 1.09 8.81
C THR A 90 14.42 -0.39 8.77
N VAL A 91 15.69 -0.66 8.55
CA VAL A 91 16.31 -1.99 8.53
C VAL A 91 17.57 -1.96 9.38
N GLY A 92 17.79 -2.96 10.23
CA GLY A 92 18.97 -3.02 11.09
C GLY A 92 19.14 -1.79 11.99
N GLY A 93 18.04 -1.13 12.37
CA GLY A 93 18.04 0.08 13.20
C GLY A 93 18.37 1.38 12.43
N LYS A 94 18.61 1.33 11.12
CA LYS A 94 18.92 2.50 10.29
C LYS A 94 17.80 2.78 9.28
N GLN A 95 17.40 4.04 9.18
CA GLN A 95 16.45 4.48 8.15
C GLN A 95 17.13 4.54 6.78
N LEU A 96 16.47 3.93 5.78
CA LEU A 96 16.87 3.93 4.39
C LEU A 96 15.82 4.67 3.56
N PRO A 97 16.22 5.53 2.60
CA PRO A 97 15.32 6.09 1.60
C PRO A 97 14.65 5.04 0.74
N ALA A 98 13.58 5.43 0.03
CA ALA A 98 13.06 4.65 -1.09
C ALA A 98 14.16 4.41 -2.13
N GLY A 99 14.19 3.22 -2.70
CA GLY A 99 15.20 2.85 -3.70
C GLY A 99 15.45 1.35 -3.77
N THR A 100 16.37 0.97 -4.64
CA THR A 100 16.83 -0.42 -4.82
C THR A 100 18.24 -0.56 -4.29
N TYR A 101 18.46 -1.58 -3.46
CA TYR A 101 19.71 -1.85 -2.76
C TYR A 101 20.21 -3.25 -3.12
N GLY A 102 21.51 -3.39 -3.35
CA GLY A 102 22.16 -4.70 -3.45
C GLY A 102 22.22 -5.37 -2.09
N PHE A 103 21.94 -6.67 -2.04
CA PHE A 103 21.91 -7.42 -0.79
C PHE A 103 23.09 -8.38 -0.68
N HIS A 104 23.82 -8.29 0.41
CA HIS A 104 24.98 -9.13 0.69
C HIS A 104 24.94 -9.69 2.11
N ILE A 105 25.47 -10.89 2.27
CA ILE A 105 25.67 -11.54 3.55
C ILE A 105 27.14 -11.95 3.66
N ILE A 106 27.76 -11.71 4.81
CA ILE A 106 29.07 -12.24 5.15
C ILE A 106 28.84 -13.25 6.28
N PRO A 107 28.71 -14.55 5.98
CA PRO A 107 28.44 -15.57 6.97
C PRO A 107 29.70 -15.93 7.74
N THR A 108 29.53 -16.20 9.02
CA THR A 108 30.51 -16.90 9.84
C THR A 108 29.90 -18.19 10.40
N ALA A 109 30.65 -18.97 11.14
CA ALA A 109 30.11 -20.16 11.78
C ALA A 109 29.06 -19.87 12.88
N LYS A 110 28.97 -18.62 13.39
CA LYS A 110 28.12 -18.26 14.53
C LYS A 110 27.13 -17.14 14.21
N THR A 111 27.57 -16.12 13.50
CA THR A 111 26.79 -14.92 13.21
C THR A 111 26.99 -14.51 11.76
N TRP A 112 26.00 -13.86 11.17
CA TRP A 112 26.08 -13.39 9.80
C TRP A 112 25.92 -11.88 9.76
N ALA A 113 26.87 -11.19 9.11
CA ALA A 113 26.68 -9.78 8.80
C ALA A 113 25.78 -9.67 7.55
N VAL A 114 24.75 -8.86 7.66
CA VAL A 114 23.81 -8.51 6.57
C VAL A 114 24.11 -7.08 6.15
N ALA A 115 24.25 -6.85 4.84
CA ALA A 115 24.48 -5.53 4.28
C ALA A 115 23.49 -5.23 3.15
N LEU A 116 22.97 -4.01 3.13
CA LEU A 116 22.27 -3.42 2.00
C LEU A 116 23.18 -2.34 1.40
N SER A 117 23.69 -2.59 0.19
CA SER A 117 24.58 -1.69 -0.54
C SER A 117 23.78 -0.72 -1.39
N THR A 118 24.27 0.51 -1.54
CA THR A 118 23.75 1.49 -2.50
C THR A 118 24.00 1.08 -3.95
N VAL A 119 24.92 0.14 -4.19
CA VAL A 119 25.19 -0.43 -5.50
C VAL A 119 24.34 -1.69 -5.70
N SER A 120 23.28 -1.58 -6.47
CA SER A 120 22.34 -2.68 -6.74
C SER A 120 22.61 -3.41 -8.06
N THR A 121 23.43 -2.84 -8.95
CA THR A 121 23.69 -3.32 -10.32
C THR A 121 24.95 -4.17 -10.46
N ALA A 122 25.69 -4.41 -9.37
CA ALA A 122 26.85 -5.28 -9.36
C ALA A 122 26.48 -6.73 -9.74
N TRP A 123 27.37 -7.45 -10.40
CA TRP A 123 27.19 -8.87 -10.66
C TRP A 123 27.88 -9.70 -9.57
N GLY A 124 27.09 -10.31 -8.71
CA GLY A 124 27.62 -11.05 -7.56
C GLY A 124 28.17 -10.13 -6.46
N SER A 125 29.13 -10.61 -5.66
CA SER A 125 29.79 -9.85 -4.60
C SER A 125 31.28 -9.62 -4.89
N PHE A 126 31.74 -9.79 -6.13
CA PHE A 126 33.16 -9.71 -6.47
C PHE A 126 33.73 -8.29 -6.33
N SER A 127 32.90 -7.27 -6.54
CA SER A 127 33.26 -5.86 -6.41
C SER A 127 32.67 -5.21 -5.17
N TYR A 128 32.21 -6.00 -4.20
CA TYR A 128 31.60 -5.47 -2.98
C TYR A 128 32.61 -4.62 -2.18
N ASP A 129 32.22 -3.39 -1.87
CA ASP A 129 32.96 -2.48 -0.99
C ASP A 129 32.08 -2.12 0.24
N PRO A 130 32.54 -2.39 1.46
CA PRO A 130 31.82 -2.01 2.68
C PRO A 130 31.52 -0.50 2.82
N LYS A 131 32.22 0.36 2.09
CA LYS A 131 31.97 1.81 2.07
C LYS A 131 30.67 2.17 1.38
N GLU A 132 30.14 1.29 0.54
CA GLU A 132 28.88 1.45 -0.18
C GLU A 132 27.69 0.94 0.63
N ASP A 133 27.89 0.43 1.85
CA ASP A 133 26.80 -0.06 2.69
C ASP A 133 25.91 1.08 3.15
N ALA A 134 24.67 1.06 2.67
CA ALA A 134 23.61 1.91 3.22
C ALA A 134 23.30 1.52 4.68
N VAL A 135 23.31 0.22 4.97
CA VAL A 135 23.20 -0.33 6.32
C VAL A 135 23.94 -1.65 6.41
N ARG A 136 24.56 -1.91 7.58
CA ARG A 136 25.11 -3.21 7.96
C ARG A 136 24.70 -3.53 9.40
N PHE A 137 24.27 -4.77 9.64
CA PHE A 137 23.91 -5.29 10.95
C PHE A 137 24.19 -6.79 11.03
N THR A 138 24.08 -7.36 12.23
CA THR A 138 24.39 -8.78 12.48
C THR A 138 23.11 -9.53 12.85
N VAL A 139 22.98 -10.75 12.31
CA VAL A 139 21.93 -11.71 12.66
C VAL A 139 22.56 -13.04 13.08
N THR A 140 21.82 -13.83 13.84
CA THR A 140 22.23 -15.19 14.20
C THR A 140 21.43 -16.19 13.38
N PRO A 141 22.08 -17.05 12.57
CA PRO A 141 21.37 -18.08 11.84
C PRO A 141 20.76 -19.11 12.80
N THR A 142 19.60 -19.62 12.47
CA THR A 142 18.89 -20.65 13.21
C THR A 142 18.68 -21.89 12.37
N GLN A 143 18.52 -23.05 13.03
CA GLN A 143 18.15 -24.28 12.35
C GLN A 143 16.74 -24.20 11.81
N ALA A 144 16.54 -24.72 10.59
CA ALA A 144 15.27 -24.78 9.93
C ALA A 144 15.09 -26.15 9.21
N PRO A 145 13.89 -26.55 8.83
CA PRO A 145 13.68 -27.68 7.94
C PRO A 145 14.50 -27.52 6.66
N HIS A 146 14.89 -28.65 6.04
CA HIS A 146 15.67 -28.62 4.80
C HIS A 146 14.91 -27.88 3.67
N GLU A 147 15.54 -26.87 3.12
CA GLU A 147 15.06 -26.14 1.93
C GLU A 147 16.05 -26.37 0.76
N GLU A 148 15.60 -27.11 -0.26
CA GLU A 148 16.46 -27.50 -1.38
C GLU A 148 16.87 -26.30 -2.24
N SER A 149 15.92 -25.40 -2.54
CA SER A 149 16.19 -24.20 -3.34
C SER A 149 16.12 -22.97 -2.46
N LEU A 150 17.18 -22.15 -2.43
CA LEU A 150 17.23 -20.90 -1.68
C LEU A 150 15.90 -20.13 -1.81
N ALA A 151 15.32 -19.69 -0.71
CA ALA A 151 14.05 -19.02 -0.68
C ALA A 151 14.06 -17.79 0.22
N TYR A 152 13.45 -16.71 -0.26
CA TYR A 152 13.04 -15.57 0.54
C TYR A 152 11.54 -15.63 0.76
N ARG A 153 11.09 -15.17 1.92
CA ARG A 153 9.68 -14.98 2.24
C ARG A 153 9.51 -13.87 3.28
N PHE A 154 8.30 -13.34 3.35
CA PHE A 154 7.89 -12.40 4.37
C PHE A 154 7.03 -13.13 5.41
N GLU A 155 7.32 -12.87 6.70
CA GLU A 155 6.61 -13.46 7.83
C GLU A 155 6.16 -12.36 8.80
N ASN A 156 5.20 -12.68 9.68
CA ASN A 156 4.70 -11.81 10.75
C ASN A 156 4.31 -10.39 10.27
N PRO A 157 3.54 -10.23 9.18
CA PRO A 157 3.16 -8.90 8.72
C PRO A 157 2.25 -8.21 9.75
N THR A 158 2.55 -6.94 10.01
CA THR A 158 1.74 -6.02 10.83
C THR A 158 1.40 -4.76 10.04
N GLU A 159 0.70 -3.80 10.65
CA GLU A 159 0.44 -2.49 10.03
C GLU A 159 1.72 -1.68 9.76
N THR A 160 2.81 -1.96 10.48
CA THR A 160 4.03 -1.15 10.46
C THR A 160 5.31 -1.95 10.21
N SER A 161 5.23 -3.28 10.07
CA SER A 161 6.43 -4.12 9.92
C SER A 161 6.14 -5.44 9.23
N THR A 162 7.21 -6.09 8.77
CA THR A 162 7.25 -7.49 8.37
C THR A 162 8.65 -8.03 8.60
N ASP A 163 8.78 -9.34 8.83
CA ASP A 163 10.06 -10.01 8.90
C ASP A 163 10.44 -10.55 7.52
N VAL A 164 11.68 -10.33 7.10
CA VAL A 164 12.29 -11.01 5.96
C VAL A 164 12.95 -12.28 6.48
N VAL A 165 12.63 -13.41 5.86
CA VAL A 165 13.29 -14.69 6.13
C VAL A 165 13.99 -15.16 4.86
N LEU A 166 15.30 -15.45 4.98
CA LEU A 166 16.07 -16.19 4.00
C LEU A 166 16.32 -17.58 4.55
N GLN A 167 15.98 -18.61 3.79
CA GLN A 167 16.21 -20.00 4.17
C GLN A 167 16.89 -20.75 3.01
N TRP A 168 17.90 -21.54 3.36
CA TRP A 168 18.56 -22.46 2.43
C TRP A 168 19.25 -23.59 3.19
N GLU A 169 19.21 -24.80 2.62
CA GLU A 169 19.68 -26.04 3.25
C GLU A 169 18.95 -26.22 4.60
N LYS A 170 19.63 -26.16 5.74
CA LYS A 170 19.04 -26.30 7.09
C LYS A 170 19.19 -25.05 7.94
N LEU A 171 19.58 -23.94 7.34
CA LEU A 171 19.73 -22.67 8.06
C LEU A 171 18.78 -21.62 7.51
N GLN A 172 18.32 -20.78 8.41
CA GLN A 172 17.61 -19.56 8.09
C GLN A 172 18.12 -18.39 8.90
N ILE A 173 17.99 -17.19 8.33
CA ILE A 173 18.08 -15.92 9.06
C ILE A 173 16.75 -15.18 8.94
N SER A 174 16.45 -14.39 9.96
CA SER A 174 15.30 -13.48 9.97
C SER A 174 15.71 -12.12 10.49
N PHE A 175 15.14 -11.06 9.90
CA PHE A 175 15.29 -9.69 10.38
C PHE A 175 14.08 -8.84 10.03
N PRO A 176 13.69 -7.88 10.90
CA PRO A 176 12.53 -7.04 10.64
C PRO A 176 12.84 -5.89 9.68
N ILE A 177 11.85 -5.54 8.88
CA ILE A 177 11.73 -4.26 8.19
C ILE A 177 10.54 -3.52 8.78
N THR A 178 10.77 -2.27 9.21
CA THR A 178 9.70 -1.43 9.76
C THR A 178 9.48 -0.19 8.90
N VAL A 179 8.25 0.29 8.90
CA VAL A 179 7.79 1.45 8.12
C VAL A 179 7.14 2.44 9.06
N ASP A 180 7.50 3.69 8.99
CA ASP A 180 6.70 4.77 9.57
C ASP A 180 5.47 5.01 8.68
N THR A 181 4.47 4.13 8.82
CA THR A 181 3.26 4.15 7.99
C THR A 181 2.49 5.46 8.12
N LYS A 182 2.59 6.12 9.29
CA LYS A 182 1.96 7.41 9.51
C LYS A 182 2.63 8.50 8.68
N ALA A 183 3.96 8.60 8.72
CA ALA A 183 4.71 9.57 7.91
C ALA A 183 4.53 9.31 6.41
N VAL A 184 4.58 8.04 5.99
CA VAL A 184 4.38 7.65 4.59
C VAL A 184 2.97 8.02 4.11
N THR A 185 1.94 7.72 4.92
CA THR A 185 0.55 8.07 4.57
C THR A 185 0.37 9.58 4.50
N LEU A 186 0.91 10.34 5.45
CA LEU A 186 0.84 11.80 5.44
C LEU A 186 1.50 12.40 4.19
N ALA A 187 2.67 11.90 3.82
CA ALA A 187 3.37 12.33 2.60
C ALA A 187 2.56 12.00 1.34
N SER A 188 1.98 10.80 1.28
CA SER A 188 1.13 10.36 0.18
C SER A 188 -0.13 11.23 0.04
N LEU A 189 -0.84 11.52 1.16
CA LEU A 189 -2.01 12.39 1.15
C LEU A 189 -1.66 13.81 0.65
N LYS A 190 -0.56 14.38 1.13
CA LYS A 190 -0.07 15.70 0.64
C LYS A 190 0.19 15.68 -0.85
N ALA A 191 0.77 14.62 -1.41
CA ALA A 191 1.02 14.48 -2.84
C ALA A 191 -0.28 14.35 -3.65
N GLN A 192 -1.21 13.49 -3.22
CA GLN A 192 -2.48 13.25 -3.88
C GLN A 192 -3.37 14.51 -3.92
N LEU A 193 -3.37 15.30 -2.84
CA LEU A 193 -4.11 16.56 -2.74
C LEU A 193 -3.53 17.70 -3.60
N ARG A 194 -2.35 17.53 -4.21
CA ARG A 194 -1.81 18.42 -5.24
C ARG A 194 -2.25 18.06 -6.66
N GLY A 195 -2.78 16.83 -6.85
CA GLY A 195 -3.30 16.31 -8.11
C GLY A 195 -4.79 16.62 -8.31
N LEU A 196 -5.50 15.74 -9.00
CA LEU A 196 -6.96 15.87 -9.27
C LEU A 196 -7.80 15.98 -8.00
N GLY A 197 -7.37 15.35 -6.91
CA GLY A 197 -8.06 15.38 -5.62
C GLY A 197 -8.30 16.79 -5.07
N ARG A 198 -7.49 17.77 -5.47
CA ARG A 198 -7.64 19.17 -5.01
C ARG A 198 -8.96 19.83 -5.42
N PHE A 199 -9.58 19.37 -6.50
CA PHE A 199 -10.79 19.98 -7.07
C PHE A 199 -12.09 19.45 -6.46
N PHE A 200 -12.02 18.45 -5.59
CA PHE A 200 -13.16 17.82 -4.94
C PHE A 200 -13.05 17.96 -3.43
N TRP A 201 -14.18 18.17 -2.76
CA TRP A 201 -14.20 18.34 -1.31
C TRP A 201 -13.91 17.03 -0.54
N GLN A 202 -14.31 15.87 -1.09
CA GLN A 202 -14.19 14.57 -0.41
C GLN A 202 -12.74 14.18 -0.08
N PRO A 203 -11.74 14.25 -1.01
CA PRO A 203 -10.35 13.97 -0.69
C PRO A 203 -9.80 14.80 0.48
N TRP A 204 -10.12 16.09 0.53
CA TRP A 204 -9.70 16.97 1.60
C TRP A 204 -10.33 16.58 2.94
N ASN A 205 -11.64 16.27 2.95
CA ASN A 205 -12.33 15.80 4.16
C ASN A 205 -11.79 14.45 4.63
N ASN A 206 -11.56 13.50 3.71
CA ASN A 206 -11.02 12.20 4.04
C ASN A 206 -9.62 12.29 4.66
N ALA A 207 -8.78 13.17 4.14
CA ALA A 207 -7.46 13.45 4.70
C ALA A 207 -7.56 14.05 6.10
N ALA A 208 -8.47 15.00 6.33
CA ALA A 208 -8.72 15.56 7.66
C ALA A 208 -9.25 14.51 8.65
N ALA A 209 -10.18 13.65 8.22
CA ALA A 209 -10.73 12.57 9.02
C ALA A 209 -9.67 11.53 9.40
N TRP A 210 -8.77 11.21 8.45
CA TRP A 210 -7.63 10.35 8.74
C TRP A 210 -6.71 10.97 9.81
N CYS A 211 -6.42 12.27 9.73
CA CYS A 211 -5.64 12.97 10.76
C CYS A 211 -6.26 12.89 12.16
N ILE A 212 -7.58 12.96 12.26
CA ILE A 212 -8.29 12.82 13.55
C ILE A 212 -8.06 11.43 14.14
N LYS A 213 -8.12 10.39 13.29
CA LYS A 213 -7.97 8.99 13.70
C LYS A 213 -6.53 8.66 14.04
N ASP A 214 -5.59 9.01 13.16
CA ASP A 214 -4.20 8.54 13.20
C ASP A 214 -3.21 9.57 13.76
N GLY A 215 -3.71 10.79 14.11
CA GLY A 215 -2.95 11.78 14.87
C GLY A 215 -1.85 12.48 14.06
N CYS A 216 -2.16 13.07 12.91
CA CYS A 216 -1.19 13.87 12.14
C CYS A 216 -1.08 15.34 12.60
N GLY A 217 -1.85 15.73 13.63
CA GLY A 217 -1.88 17.08 14.18
C GLY A 217 -3.16 17.86 13.82
N ASN A 218 -3.71 18.57 14.80
CA ASN A 218 -4.96 19.31 14.63
C ASN A 218 -4.85 20.43 13.59
N ASP A 219 -3.74 21.13 13.52
CA ASP A 219 -3.57 22.26 12.58
C ASP A 219 -3.59 21.77 11.12
N GLN A 220 -2.97 20.62 10.84
CA GLN A 220 -3.03 20.03 9.50
C GLN A 220 -4.44 19.54 9.15
N ALA A 221 -5.12 18.91 10.11
CA ALA A 221 -6.50 18.46 9.93
C ALA A 221 -7.46 19.65 9.70
N LEU A 222 -7.31 20.74 10.47
CA LEU A 222 -8.09 21.96 10.29
C LEU A 222 -7.85 22.59 8.92
N ALA A 223 -6.60 22.73 8.50
CA ALA A 223 -6.27 23.27 7.18
C ALA A 223 -6.94 22.46 6.05
N TRP A 224 -6.95 21.15 6.14
CA TRP A 224 -7.56 20.28 5.13
C TRP A 224 -9.09 20.32 5.16
N VAL A 225 -9.73 20.33 6.33
CA VAL A 225 -11.18 20.40 6.38
C VAL A 225 -11.68 21.78 5.97
N ASP A 226 -10.92 22.86 6.24
CA ASP A 226 -11.26 24.19 5.78
C ASP A 226 -11.17 24.28 4.26
N GLN A 227 -10.14 23.66 3.65
CA GLN A 227 -10.03 23.53 2.21
C GLN A 227 -11.19 22.72 1.63
N SER A 228 -11.61 21.64 2.28
CA SER A 228 -12.80 20.87 1.90
C SER A 228 -14.05 21.73 1.84
N ILE A 229 -14.30 22.49 2.91
CA ILE A 229 -15.46 23.39 3.02
C ILE A 229 -15.40 24.50 1.98
N SER A 230 -14.22 25.05 1.68
CA SER A 230 -14.06 26.09 0.66
C SER A 230 -14.37 25.60 -0.76
N VAL A 231 -14.13 24.31 -1.06
CA VAL A 231 -14.52 23.70 -2.34
C VAL A 231 -16.03 23.52 -2.40
N GLN A 232 -16.61 22.90 -1.38
CA GLN A 232 -18.06 22.70 -1.26
C GLN A 232 -18.42 22.34 0.18
N PRO A 233 -19.22 23.16 0.88
CA PRO A 233 -19.77 22.78 2.17
C PRO A 233 -20.64 21.53 2.06
N SER A 234 -20.51 20.61 3.00
CA SER A 234 -21.29 19.37 3.07
C SER A 234 -21.54 18.97 4.53
N TYR A 235 -22.50 18.07 4.75
CA TYR A 235 -22.74 17.49 6.06
C TYR A 235 -21.47 16.90 6.68
N LEU A 236 -20.70 16.14 5.88
CA LEU A 236 -19.52 15.43 6.35
C LEU A 236 -18.39 16.38 6.75
N ASN A 237 -18.03 17.36 5.92
CA ASN A 237 -16.89 18.23 6.24
C ASN A 237 -17.19 19.22 7.36
N LEU A 238 -18.42 19.71 7.47
CA LEU A 238 -18.82 20.55 8.62
C LEU A 238 -18.81 19.73 9.91
N THR A 239 -19.27 18.47 9.88
CA THR A 239 -19.21 17.56 11.03
C THR A 239 -17.76 17.21 11.41
N THR A 240 -16.88 16.98 10.42
CA THR A 240 -15.44 16.74 10.64
C THR A 240 -14.80 17.97 11.33
N LYS A 241 -15.09 19.19 10.85
CA LYS A 241 -14.60 20.42 11.49
C LYS A 241 -15.13 20.59 12.90
N ALA A 242 -16.43 20.31 13.12
CA ALA A 242 -17.02 20.37 14.45
C ALA A 242 -16.27 19.47 15.46
N LYS A 243 -15.93 18.23 15.09
CA LYS A 243 -15.13 17.31 15.92
C LYS A 243 -13.75 17.89 16.27
N LEU A 244 -13.08 18.54 15.31
CA LEU A 244 -11.74 19.12 15.51
C LEU A 244 -11.73 20.29 16.47
N VAL A 245 -12.76 21.15 16.42
CA VAL A 245 -12.82 22.36 17.25
C VAL A 245 -13.51 22.16 18.60
N GLU A 246 -14.24 21.06 18.79
CA GLU A 246 -15.14 20.82 19.93
C GLU A 246 -14.51 21.06 21.31
N LYS A 247 -13.29 20.58 21.51
CA LYS A 247 -12.57 20.73 22.80
C LYS A 247 -12.14 22.18 23.07
N LYS A 248 -11.85 22.97 22.01
CA LYS A 248 -11.37 24.36 22.15
C LYS A 248 -12.48 25.37 22.07
N ASP A 249 -13.51 25.09 21.24
CA ASP A 249 -14.64 25.98 20.99
C ASP A 249 -15.93 25.18 20.79
N PRO A 250 -16.58 24.75 21.87
CA PRO A 250 -17.85 24.01 21.81
C PRO A 250 -19.00 24.79 21.14
N ALA A 251 -18.99 26.14 21.23
CA ALA A 251 -20.02 26.95 20.62
C ALA A 251 -19.93 26.91 19.08
N THR A 252 -18.73 27.07 18.53
CA THR A 252 -18.48 26.90 17.08
C THR A 252 -18.77 25.47 16.64
N ALA A 253 -18.43 24.47 17.42
CA ALA A 253 -18.75 23.07 17.08
C ALA A 253 -20.27 22.84 16.99
N SER A 254 -21.06 23.38 17.95
CA SER A 254 -22.52 23.29 17.93
C SER A 254 -23.12 23.98 16.69
N LYS A 255 -22.65 25.19 16.36
CA LYS A 255 -23.06 25.90 15.14
C LYS A 255 -22.77 25.12 13.87
N LEU A 256 -21.57 24.56 13.76
CA LEU A 256 -21.16 23.75 12.59
C LEU A 256 -22.05 22.50 12.43
N ARG A 257 -22.43 21.83 13.53
CA ARG A 257 -23.39 20.71 13.49
C ARG A 257 -24.78 21.14 13.05
N ALA A 258 -25.27 22.30 13.52
CA ALA A 258 -26.55 22.83 13.09
C ALA A 258 -26.56 23.20 11.61
N ASP A 259 -25.45 23.76 11.10
CA ASP A 259 -25.33 24.08 9.68
C ASP A 259 -25.14 22.80 8.84
N ALA A 260 -24.42 21.80 9.34
CA ALA A 260 -24.31 20.48 8.70
C ALA A 260 -25.71 19.83 8.55
N ALA A 261 -26.53 19.85 9.59
CA ALA A 261 -27.85 19.24 9.55
C ALA A 261 -28.76 19.80 8.45
N LYS A 262 -28.56 21.05 8.04
CA LYS A 262 -29.29 21.69 6.92
C LYS A 262 -28.86 21.16 5.54
N LEU A 263 -27.64 20.62 5.45
CA LEU A 263 -27.04 20.10 4.21
C LEU A 263 -27.07 18.57 4.14
N ALA A 264 -27.58 17.91 5.18
CA ALA A 264 -27.59 16.46 5.25
C ALA A 264 -28.49 15.86 4.17
N THR A 265 -27.93 14.96 3.37
CA THR A 265 -28.68 14.14 2.42
C THR A 265 -29.17 12.87 3.09
N GLU A 266 -30.14 12.18 2.45
CA GLU A 266 -30.56 10.83 2.86
C GLU A 266 -29.35 9.90 3.11
N THR A 267 -28.40 9.90 2.19
CA THR A 267 -27.19 9.07 2.30
C THR A 267 -26.31 9.47 3.48
N ASP A 268 -26.14 10.75 3.74
CA ASP A 268 -25.31 11.24 4.85
C ASP A 268 -25.87 10.79 6.21
N VAL A 269 -27.18 10.95 6.40
CA VAL A 269 -27.86 10.52 7.63
C VAL A 269 -27.80 9.01 7.77
N ASN A 270 -27.99 8.29 6.68
CA ASN A 270 -27.92 6.83 6.64
C ASN A 270 -26.53 6.31 7.07
N LEU A 271 -25.47 6.86 6.49
CA LEU A 271 -24.09 6.48 6.84
C LEU A 271 -23.77 6.80 8.32
N ALA A 272 -24.20 7.96 8.82
CA ALA A 272 -24.00 8.31 10.23
C ALA A 272 -24.73 7.33 11.16
N ALA A 273 -25.95 6.93 10.80
CA ALA A 273 -26.74 5.98 11.57
C ALA A 273 -26.10 4.57 11.54
N TYR A 274 -25.58 4.11 10.39
CA TYR A 274 -24.86 2.84 10.30
C TYR A 274 -23.54 2.83 11.09
N ALA A 275 -22.85 3.95 11.19
CA ALA A 275 -21.66 4.06 12.04
C ALA A 275 -22.00 3.79 13.51
N LEU A 276 -23.09 4.40 14.01
CA LEU A 276 -23.58 4.16 15.38
C LEU A 276 -24.07 2.71 15.57
N LEU A 277 -24.71 2.14 14.54
CA LEU A 277 -25.16 0.75 14.56
C LEU A 277 -23.99 -0.22 14.71
N GLY A 278 -22.90 0.01 13.96
CA GLY A 278 -21.66 -0.75 14.06
C GLY A 278 -20.98 -0.66 15.43
N GLU A 279 -21.13 0.49 16.11
CA GLU A 279 -20.69 0.69 17.50
C GLU A 279 -21.68 0.11 18.55
N LYS A 280 -22.77 -0.54 18.09
CA LYS A 280 -23.86 -1.08 18.92
C LYS A 280 -24.60 -0.02 19.75
N LYS A 281 -24.54 1.24 19.35
CA LYS A 281 -25.31 2.37 19.92
C LYS A 281 -26.70 2.40 19.29
N TYR A 282 -27.49 1.35 19.60
CA TYR A 282 -28.80 1.12 18.98
C TYR A 282 -29.79 2.27 19.14
N PRO A 283 -29.98 2.89 20.33
CA PRO A 283 -30.92 3.99 20.49
C PRO A 283 -30.59 5.17 19.55
N GLU A 284 -29.34 5.62 19.59
CA GLU A 284 -28.89 6.77 18.78
C GLU A 284 -28.94 6.48 17.27
N ALA A 285 -28.61 5.25 16.86
CA ALA A 285 -28.74 4.82 15.48
C ALA A 285 -30.19 4.85 15.01
N LEU A 286 -31.10 4.28 15.80
CA LEU A 286 -32.52 4.25 15.50
C LEU A 286 -33.14 5.67 15.41
N ASP A 287 -32.71 6.60 16.22
CA ASP A 287 -33.18 7.99 16.15
C ASP A 287 -32.76 8.66 14.83
N LEU A 288 -31.53 8.43 14.37
CA LEU A 288 -31.09 8.93 13.07
C LEU A 288 -31.84 8.25 11.90
N PHE A 289 -32.06 6.94 11.95
CA PHE A 289 -32.83 6.26 10.92
C PHE A 289 -34.29 6.73 10.88
N ARG A 290 -34.93 6.94 12.03
CA ARG A 290 -36.29 7.52 12.10
C ARG A 290 -36.34 8.95 11.55
N LYS A 291 -35.32 9.76 11.88
CA LYS A 291 -35.18 11.09 11.28
C LYS A 291 -35.09 11.01 9.77
N ASN A 292 -34.29 10.09 9.25
CA ASN A 292 -34.12 9.91 7.80
C ASN A 292 -35.43 9.49 7.12
N VAL A 293 -36.21 8.63 7.75
CA VAL A 293 -37.56 8.27 7.27
C VAL A 293 -38.49 9.48 7.24
N ASN A 294 -38.47 10.33 8.27
CA ASN A 294 -39.29 11.53 8.32
C ASN A 294 -38.92 12.55 7.25
N ASP A 295 -37.61 12.70 6.98
CA ASP A 295 -37.09 13.64 5.97
C ASP A 295 -37.28 13.13 4.53
N HIS A 296 -37.33 11.81 4.33
CA HIS A 296 -37.38 11.16 3.02
C HIS A 296 -38.45 10.04 2.93
N PRO A 297 -39.74 10.34 3.19
CA PRO A 297 -40.79 9.33 3.36
C PRO A 297 -41.12 8.52 2.10
N ASP A 298 -40.69 8.97 0.94
CA ASP A 298 -40.92 8.30 -0.34
C ASP A 298 -39.75 7.40 -0.78
N SER A 299 -38.64 7.41 -0.03
CA SER A 299 -37.49 6.55 -0.30
C SER A 299 -37.65 5.16 0.31
N TRP A 300 -37.62 4.12 -0.50
CA TRP A 300 -37.63 2.74 0.00
C TRP A 300 -36.40 2.42 0.88
N ASN A 301 -35.25 3.05 0.58
CA ASN A 301 -33.97 2.78 1.19
C ASN A 301 -33.96 3.18 2.68
N VAL A 302 -34.61 4.28 3.06
CA VAL A 302 -34.64 4.72 4.47
C VAL A 302 -35.43 3.77 5.35
N TYR A 303 -36.51 3.17 4.83
CA TYR A 303 -37.28 2.15 5.55
C TYR A 303 -36.54 0.81 5.62
N ASP A 304 -35.82 0.45 4.58
CA ASP A 304 -34.96 -0.74 4.56
C ASP A 304 -33.88 -0.65 5.64
N SER A 305 -33.16 0.47 5.68
CA SER A 305 -32.12 0.74 6.69
C SER A 305 -32.69 0.80 8.12
N LEU A 306 -33.86 1.39 8.30
CA LEU A 306 -34.54 1.39 9.61
C LEU A 306 -34.91 -0.04 10.02
N GLY A 307 -35.44 -0.85 9.10
CA GLY A 307 -35.77 -2.25 9.35
C GLY A 307 -34.54 -3.08 9.76
N GLU A 308 -33.40 -2.87 9.11
CA GLU A 308 -32.14 -3.52 9.47
C GLU A 308 -31.69 -3.14 10.89
N ALA A 309 -31.72 -1.85 11.23
CA ALA A 309 -31.35 -1.38 12.55
C ALA A 309 -32.30 -1.90 13.66
N GLN A 310 -33.60 -1.98 13.39
CA GLN A 310 -34.60 -2.54 14.33
C GLN A 310 -34.36 -4.04 14.54
N ALA A 311 -34.06 -4.79 13.47
CA ALA A 311 -33.73 -6.21 13.57
C ALA A 311 -32.45 -6.44 14.39
N ALA A 312 -31.42 -5.63 14.16
CA ALA A 312 -30.16 -5.68 14.91
C ALA A 312 -30.34 -5.32 16.40
N ALA A 313 -31.29 -4.43 16.72
CA ALA A 313 -31.68 -4.07 18.08
C ALA A 313 -32.62 -5.11 18.73
N GLY A 314 -33.03 -6.16 18.01
CA GLY A 314 -33.93 -7.21 18.53
C GLY A 314 -35.42 -6.94 18.34
N ASP A 315 -35.81 -5.81 17.81
CA ASP A 315 -37.23 -5.46 17.55
C ASP A 315 -37.68 -6.01 16.19
N LYS A 316 -37.87 -7.33 16.13
CA LYS A 316 -38.32 -8.04 14.93
C LYS A 316 -39.67 -7.52 14.42
N LYS A 317 -40.58 -7.14 15.30
CA LYS A 317 -41.93 -6.67 14.92
C LYS A 317 -41.86 -5.38 14.12
N SER A 318 -41.13 -4.39 14.63
CA SER A 318 -40.95 -3.10 13.96
C SER A 318 -40.14 -3.27 12.68
N ALA A 319 -39.12 -4.15 12.68
CA ALA A 319 -38.32 -4.46 11.50
C ALA A 319 -39.16 -4.99 10.34
N VAL A 320 -40.09 -5.91 10.60
CA VAL A 320 -41.01 -6.43 9.58
C VAL A 320 -41.85 -5.32 8.98
N ALA A 321 -42.41 -4.42 9.80
CA ALA A 321 -43.22 -3.30 9.32
C ALA A 321 -42.42 -2.32 8.45
N SER A 322 -41.16 -2.04 8.84
CA SER A 322 -40.27 -1.18 8.06
C SER A 322 -39.89 -1.81 6.71
N TYR A 323 -39.54 -3.09 6.68
CA TYR A 323 -39.25 -3.81 5.42
C TYR A 323 -40.48 -3.95 4.51
N GLU A 324 -41.70 -4.13 5.05
CA GLU A 324 -42.93 -4.13 4.28
C GLU A 324 -43.15 -2.78 3.60
N LYS A 325 -42.91 -1.69 4.30
CA LYS A 325 -42.98 -0.33 3.74
C LYS A 325 -41.90 -0.14 2.67
N ALA A 326 -40.65 -0.57 2.92
CA ALA A 326 -39.59 -0.53 1.92
C ALA A 326 -39.98 -1.30 0.66
N LEU A 327 -40.52 -2.51 0.80
CA LEU A 327 -40.97 -3.34 -0.33
C LEU A 327 -42.07 -2.64 -1.17
N SER A 328 -43.00 -1.94 -0.49
CA SER A 328 -44.08 -1.22 -1.18
C SER A 328 -43.58 -0.04 -2.02
N LEU A 329 -42.46 0.58 -1.62
CA LEU A 329 -41.87 1.74 -2.30
C LEU A 329 -40.81 1.34 -3.33
N ALA A 330 -40.12 0.19 -3.14
CA ALA A 330 -39.09 -0.27 -4.05
C ALA A 330 -39.65 -0.52 -5.46
N LYS A 331 -38.95 0.00 -6.48
CA LYS A 331 -39.32 -0.19 -7.90
C LYS A 331 -38.49 -1.28 -8.56
N ASP A 332 -37.21 -1.40 -8.16
CA ASP A 332 -36.25 -2.38 -8.73
C ASP A 332 -36.60 -3.82 -8.30
N PRO A 333 -36.81 -4.75 -9.26
CA PRO A 333 -37.14 -6.14 -8.97
C PRO A 333 -36.05 -6.85 -8.13
N VAL A 334 -34.78 -6.47 -8.28
CA VAL A 334 -33.67 -7.04 -7.52
C VAL A 334 -33.80 -6.68 -6.04
N GLN A 335 -34.11 -5.41 -5.74
CA GLN A 335 -34.32 -4.97 -4.37
C GLN A 335 -35.59 -5.57 -3.77
N LYS A 336 -36.68 -5.67 -4.52
CA LYS A 336 -37.89 -6.36 -4.08
C LYS A 336 -37.62 -7.81 -3.68
N LYS A 337 -36.83 -8.54 -4.50
CA LYS A 337 -36.48 -9.93 -4.19
C LYS A 337 -35.63 -10.02 -2.91
N ARG A 338 -34.64 -9.11 -2.76
CA ARG A 338 -33.78 -9.05 -1.56
C ARG A 338 -34.63 -8.80 -0.30
N ILE A 339 -35.48 -7.77 -0.33
CA ILE A 339 -36.33 -7.41 0.81
C ILE A 339 -37.29 -8.55 1.19
N ASN A 340 -37.90 -9.21 0.20
CA ASN A 340 -38.75 -10.38 0.44
C ASN A 340 -37.99 -11.53 1.14
N ASN A 341 -36.74 -11.78 0.76
CA ASN A 341 -35.93 -12.80 1.42
C ASN A 341 -35.63 -12.45 2.90
N VAL A 342 -35.35 -11.17 3.19
CA VAL A 342 -35.16 -10.69 4.55
C VAL A 342 -36.44 -10.86 5.37
N LEU A 343 -37.59 -10.46 4.82
CA LEU A 343 -38.90 -10.62 5.47
C LEU A 343 -39.21 -12.09 5.80
N ALA A 344 -38.92 -12.99 4.88
CA ALA A 344 -39.11 -14.43 5.11
C ALA A 344 -38.25 -14.93 6.29
N GLY A 345 -36.99 -14.48 6.40
CA GLY A 345 -36.12 -14.82 7.53
C GLY A 345 -36.52 -14.22 8.87
N LEU A 346 -37.16 -13.04 8.88
CA LEU A 346 -37.62 -12.38 10.11
C LEU A 346 -38.91 -12.98 10.67
N ARG A 347 -39.77 -13.59 9.80
CA ARG A 347 -41.04 -14.19 10.15
C ARG A 347 -40.94 -15.62 10.67
N ASN A 348 -39.80 -16.29 10.40
CA ASN A 348 -39.42 -17.59 10.94
C ASN A 348 -38.67 -17.42 12.27
#